data_2a8ca38d3018d65d9ef6ec87c7814ce8
#
_entry.id   2a8ca38d3018d65d9ef6ec87c7814ce8
#
_cell.length_a   1.000
_cell.length_b   1.000
_cell.length_c   1.000
_cell.angle_alpha   90.00
_cell.angle_beta   90.00
_cell.angle_gamma   90.00
#
_symmetry.space_group_name_H-M   'P 1'
#
loop_
_entity.id
_entity.type
_entity.pdbx_description
1 polymer ?
#
loop_
_entity_poly.entity_id
_entity_poly.type
_entity_poly.pdbx_seq_one_letter_code
_entity_poly.pdbx_strand_id
1 'polypeptide(L)'
;MRPFVIASAVVALGLGVWGCSGNGYGSGNSGNPSTPTPSIAGVVTINVVAVNGAQSFSPNPATLPAGQMVVWYNVDSITHHVVLNDRSVDTGDLAPGTSSQPMAIAAAGGQYHCTIHPVMVGSVNQDTSAVPPCQGAYCD
;
A
#
# COMPACT_ATOMS: atom_id res chain seq x y z
N MET A 1 12.57 -51.31 12.48
CA MET A 1 13.32 -50.82 13.65
C MET A 1 14.76 -50.57 13.25
N ARG A 2 15.16 -49.31 13.12
CA ARG A 2 16.56 -48.93 12.87
C ARG A 2 16.88 -47.76 13.81
N PRO A 3 17.96 -47.82 14.60
CA PRO A 3 18.32 -46.79 15.55
C PRO A 3 19.06 -45.64 14.86
N PHE A 4 18.69 -44.42 15.22
CA PHE A 4 19.42 -43.20 14.85
C PHE A 4 20.55 -42.95 15.84
N VAL A 5 21.75 -42.83 15.32
CA VAL A 5 22.97 -42.48 16.07
C VAL A 5 23.07 -40.96 16.13
N ILE A 6 23.14 -40.41 17.34
CA ILE A 6 23.37 -39.00 17.62
C ILE A 6 24.88 -38.78 17.70
N ALA A 7 25.42 -37.95 16.83
CA ALA A 7 26.80 -37.48 16.91
C ALA A 7 26.83 -36.07 17.51
N SER A 8 27.36 -35.95 18.72
CA SER A 8 27.67 -34.69 19.38
C SER A 8 28.99 -34.11 18.84
N ALA A 9 29.01 -32.93 18.36
CA ALA A 9 30.23 -32.16 18.07
C ALA A 9 30.35 -30.96 19.04
N VAL A 10 31.36 -31.05 19.90
CA VAL A 10 31.82 -29.98 20.77
C VAL A 10 32.83 -29.13 19.97
N VAL A 11 32.66 -27.84 19.89
CA VAL A 11 33.70 -26.92 19.39
C VAL A 11 33.93 -25.77 20.38
N ALA A 12 35.20 -25.59 20.64
CA ALA A 12 35.81 -24.85 21.73
C ALA A 12 35.75 -23.31 21.60
N LEU A 13 35.85 -22.69 22.77
CA LEU A 13 36.07 -21.25 22.98
C LEU A 13 37.39 -20.77 22.37
N GLY A 14 37.33 -19.58 21.72
CA GLY A 14 38.49 -18.75 21.39
C GLY A 14 38.29 -17.34 21.91
N LEU A 15 38.93 -17.00 23.02
CA LEU A 15 39.07 -15.63 23.53
C LEU A 15 40.17 -14.93 22.74
N GLY A 16 39.84 -13.87 22.07
CA GLY A 16 40.79 -12.93 21.43
C GLY A 16 40.52 -11.49 21.87
N VAL A 17 41.27 -11.03 22.87
CA VAL A 17 41.36 -9.63 23.26
C VAL A 17 42.40 -8.95 22.38
N TRP A 18 42.01 -7.97 21.60
CA TRP A 18 42.97 -7.02 21.01
C TRP A 18 42.46 -5.60 21.23
N GLY A 19 43.12 -4.91 22.18
CA GLY A 19 42.99 -3.48 22.35
C GLY A 19 43.86 -2.77 21.32
N CYS A 20 43.38 -1.66 20.82
CA CYS A 20 44.19 -0.61 20.23
C CYS A 20 43.56 0.75 20.58
N SER A 21 44.26 1.44 21.46
CA SER A 21 44.13 2.90 21.66
C SER A 21 44.61 3.61 20.39
N GLY A 22 43.85 4.60 19.95
CA GLY A 22 44.24 5.52 18.90
C GLY A 22 43.42 6.81 19.03
N ASN A 23 43.99 7.81 19.73
CA ASN A 23 43.51 9.19 19.69
C ASN A 23 43.78 9.75 18.30
N GLY A 24 42.71 10.17 17.59
CA GLY A 24 42.82 10.93 16.35
C GLY A 24 41.70 11.96 16.29
N TYR A 25 42.01 13.21 16.62
CA TYR A 25 41.14 14.35 16.35
C TYR A 25 41.12 14.59 14.84
N GLY A 26 40.00 14.25 14.20
CA GLY A 26 39.72 14.56 12.80
C GLY A 26 38.29 15.08 12.69
N SER A 27 38.16 16.42 12.63
CA SER A 27 36.92 17.08 12.21
C SER A 27 36.69 16.75 10.75
N GLY A 28 35.96 15.66 10.48
CA GLY A 28 35.43 15.29 9.16
C GLY A 28 33.93 15.36 9.24
N ASN A 29 33.34 16.31 8.51
CA ASN A 29 31.92 16.39 8.26
C ASN A 29 31.52 15.17 7.42
N SER A 30 31.32 14.05 8.10
CA SER A 30 30.80 12.83 7.48
C SER A 30 29.32 13.05 7.25
N GLY A 31 28.98 13.44 6.02
CA GLY A 31 27.63 13.28 5.53
C GLY A 31 27.20 11.83 5.74
N ASN A 32 26.40 11.61 6.77
CA ASN A 32 25.79 10.31 7.05
C ASN A 32 24.94 9.95 5.83
N PRO A 33 25.28 8.91 5.05
CA PRO A 33 24.35 8.41 4.06
C PRO A 33 23.12 7.95 4.84
N SER A 34 22.04 8.70 4.72
CA SER A 34 20.73 8.27 5.22
C SER A 34 20.41 6.97 4.48
N THR A 35 20.73 5.85 5.12
CA THR A 35 20.20 4.56 4.69
C THR A 35 18.69 4.74 4.68
N PRO A 36 18.00 4.55 3.54
CA PRO A 36 16.56 4.63 3.53
C PRO A 36 16.08 3.55 4.50
N THR A 37 15.50 3.98 5.62
CA THR A 37 14.78 3.08 6.52
C THR A 37 13.79 2.32 5.63
N PRO A 38 13.80 0.97 5.60
CA PRO A 38 12.81 0.23 4.84
C PRO A 38 11.44 0.66 5.36
N SER A 39 10.72 1.42 4.56
CA SER A 39 9.33 1.75 4.84
C SER A 39 8.60 0.42 4.89
N ILE A 40 8.10 0.04 6.05
CA ILE A 40 7.20 -1.12 6.17
C ILE A 40 6.03 -0.76 5.25
N ALA A 41 5.84 -1.56 4.21
CA ALA A 41 4.75 -1.35 3.27
C ALA A 41 3.44 -1.42 4.05
N GLY A 42 2.91 -0.26 4.42
CA GLY A 42 1.61 -0.14 5.06
C GLY A 42 0.50 -0.29 4.02
N VAL A 43 -0.71 -0.51 4.50
CA VAL A 43 -1.91 -0.56 3.67
C VAL A 43 -2.82 0.60 4.08
N VAL A 44 -3.25 1.39 3.12
CA VAL A 44 -4.28 2.42 3.29
C VAL A 44 -5.62 1.82 2.91
N THR A 45 -6.58 1.84 3.84
CA THR A 45 -7.94 1.35 3.58
C THR A 45 -8.85 2.49 3.16
N ILE A 46 -9.57 2.31 2.06
CA ILE A 46 -10.64 3.19 1.58
C ILE A 46 -11.97 2.44 1.74
N ASN A 47 -12.86 2.96 2.56
CA ASN A 47 -14.19 2.39 2.72
C ASN A 47 -15.10 2.82 1.57
N VAL A 48 -15.84 1.87 1.00
CA VAL A 48 -16.96 2.13 0.09
C VAL A 48 -18.21 2.22 0.95
N VAL A 49 -18.79 3.43 1.08
CA VAL A 49 -19.78 3.72 2.14
C VAL A 49 -21.21 3.83 1.63
N ALA A 50 -21.41 4.27 0.40
CA ALA A 50 -22.76 4.44 -0.20
C ALA A 50 -22.64 4.90 -1.66
N VAL A 51 -23.77 4.92 -2.40
CA VAL A 51 -23.85 5.53 -3.73
C VAL A 51 -24.17 7.03 -3.57
N ASN A 52 -23.16 7.88 -3.42
CA ASN A 52 -23.31 9.30 -3.11
C ASN A 52 -22.20 10.18 -3.73
N GLY A 53 -21.98 10.08 -5.04
CA GLY A 53 -20.97 10.88 -5.77
C GLY A 53 -19.58 10.78 -5.15
N ALA A 54 -18.94 11.91 -4.88
CA ALA A 54 -17.63 11.98 -4.24
C ALA A 54 -17.64 11.57 -2.75
N GLN A 55 -18.80 11.46 -2.12
CA GLN A 55 -18.97 11.01 -0.73
C GLN A 55 -19.16 9.49 -0.63
N SER A 56 -19.04 8.78 -1.74
CA SER A 56 -19.17 7.33 -1.79
C SER A 56 -17.99 6.58 -1.20
N PHE A 57 -16.86 7.26 -1.01
CA PHE A 57 -15.62 6.68 -0.50
C PHE A 57 -15.09 7.47 0.69
N SER A 58 -14.45 6.78 1.63
CA SER A 58 -13.88 7.41 2.82
C SER A 58 -12.55 6.76 3.23
N PRO A 59 -11.42 7.50 3.30
CA PRO A 59 -11.29 8.92 2.94
C PRO A 59 -11.38 9.18 1.43
N ASN A 60 -11.79 10.40 1.02
CA ASN A 60 -11.79 10.85 -0.35
C ASN A 60 -11.54 12.38 -0.45
N PRO A 61 -10.43 12.87 -1.02
CA PRO A 61 -9.33 12.07 -1.55
C PRO A 61 -8.60 11.25 -0.48
N ALA A 62 -8.07 10.09 -0.86
CA ALA A 62 -7.19 9.33 -0.01
C ALA A 62 -5.73 9.74 -0.20
N THR A 63 -4.97 9.79 0.90
CA THR A 63 -3.51 10.00 0.84
C THR A 63 -2.80 8.65 0.93
N LEU A 64 -2.03 8.31 -0.07
CA LEU A 64 -1.23 7.08 -0.14
C LEU A 64 0.25 7.45 -0.10
N PRO A 65 0.96 7.22 1.03
CA PRO A 65 2.40 7.37 1.11
C PRO A 65 3.14 6.48 0.12
N ALA A 66 4.31 6.92 -0.35
CA ALA A 66 5.12 6.16 -1.28
C ALA A 66 5.46 4.76 -0.75
N GLY A 67 5.29 3.74 -1.59
CA GLY A 67 5.56 2.34 -1.26
C GLY A 67 4.46 1.63 -0.45
N GLN A 68 3.37 2.33 -0.11
CA GLN A 68 2.21 1.69 0.48
C GLN A 68 1.23 1.18 -0.58
N MET A 69 0.37 0.25 -0.18
CA MET A 69 -0.70 -0.30 -1.00
C MET A 69 -2.05 0.24 -0.54
N VAL A 70 -3.04 0.18 -1.41
CA VAL A 70 -4.43 0.52 -1.10
C VAL A 70 -5.30 -0.73 -1.09
N VAL A 71 -6.29 -0.73 -0.22
CA VAL A 71 -7.37 -1.74 -0.14
C VAL A 71 -8.69 -1.00 -0.11
N TRP A 72 -9.65 -1.41 -0.93
CA TRP A 72 -11.04 -0.97 -0.81
C TRP A 72 -11.82 -1.98 0.02
N TYR A 73 -12.52 -1.49 1.03
CA TYR A 73 -13.39 -2.29 1.89
C TYR A 73 -14.84 -1.85 1.74
N ASN A 74 -15.71 -2.75 1.34
CA ASN A 74 -17.12 -2.44 1.15
C ASN A 74 -17.88 -2.51 2.47
N VAL A 75 -18.23 -1.35 3.04
CA VAL A 75 -19.08 -1.22 4.23
C VAL A 75 -20.55 -0.97 3.88
N ASP A 76 -20.87 -0.81 2.58
CA ASP A 76 -22.24 -0.68 2.10
C ASP A 76 -22.95 -2.04 2.05
N SER A 77 -24.25 -2.02 1.85
CA SER A 77 -25.13 -3.21 1.78
C SER A 77 -25.26 -3.81 0.38
N ILE A 78 -24.68 -3.17 -0.64
CA ILE A 78 -24.74 -3.61 -2.04
C ILE A 78 -23.34 -3.87 -2.60
N THR A 79 -23.27 -4.59 -3.72
CA THR A 79 -22.00 -4.88 -4.41
C THR A 79 -21.47 -3.65 -5.14
N HIS A 80 -20.15 -3.44 -5.07
CA HIS A 80 -19.42 -2.41 -5.81
C HIS A 80 -18.26 -3.03 -6.58
N HIS A 81 -17.76 -2.28 -7.60
CA HIS A 81 -16.61 -2.70 -8.40
C HIS A 81 -15.79 -1.45 -8.74
N VAL A 82 -14.64 -1.29 -8.11
CA VAL A 82 -13.84 -0.07 -8.21
C VAL A 82 -12.72 -0.25 -9.22
N VAL A 83 -12.59 0.71 -10.14
CA VAL A 83 -11.57 0.72 -11.19
C VAL A 83 -10.92 2.10 -11.26
N LEU A 84 -9.57 2.16 -11.33
CA LEU A 84 -8.89 3.40 -11.68
C LEU A 84 -9.21 3.80 -13.12
N ASN A 85 -9.27 5.12 -13.38
CA ASN A 85 -9.62 5.63 -14.71
C ASN A 85 -8.60 5.27 -15.80
N ASP A 86 -7.35 5.02 -15.42
CA ASP A 86 -6.28 4.52 -16.30
C ASP A 86 -6.29 2.97 -16.42
N ARG A 87 -7.20 2.29 -15.72
CA ARG A 87 -7.34 0.83 -15.67
C ARG A 87 -6.14 0.08 -15.08
N SER A 88 -5.24 0.76 -14.38
CA SER A 88 -4.11 0.11 -13.71
C SER A 88 -4.52 -0.69 -12.47
N VAL A 89 -5.70 -0.41 -11.92
CA VAL A 89 -6.29 -1.11 -10.78
C VAL A 89 -7.74 -1.47 -11.08
N ASP A 90 -8.10 -2.71 -10.75
CA ASP A 90 -9.44 -3.27 -10.86
C ASP A 90 -9.67 -4.21 -9.66
N THR A 91 -10.63 -3.87 -8.80
CA THR A 91 -10.91 -4.64 -7.58
C THR A 91 -11.67 -5.93 -7.83
N GLY A 92 -12.31 -6.07 -9.00
CA GLY A 92 -13.42 -7.01 -9.18
C GLY A 92 -14.62 -6.63 -8.31
N ASP A 93 -15.58 -7.53 -8.22
CA ASP A 93 -16.79 -7.33 -7.43
C ASP A 93 -16.49 -7.42 -5.93
N LEU A 94 -16.82 -6.36 -5.21
CA LEU A 94 -16.74 -6.27 -3.77
C LEU A 94 -18.14 -6.44 -3.16
N ALA A 95 -18.44 -7.65 -2.70
CA ALA A 95 -19.68 -7.92 -1.96
C ALA A 95 -19.71 -7.13 -0.61
N PRO A 96 -20.87 -6.91 -0.02
CA PRO A 96 -20.98 -6.32 1.31
C PRO A 96 -20.05 -6.99 2.33
N GLY A 97 -19.31 -6.19 3.10
CA GLY A 97 -18.37 -6.66 4.12
C GLY A 97 -17.08 -7.30 3.59
N THR A 98 -16.77 -7.20 2.31
CA THR A 98 -15.54 -7.75 1.73
C THR A 98 -14.53 -6.66 1.36
N SER A 99 -13.26 -7.04 1.27
CA SER A 99 -12.15 -6.18 0.84
C SER A 99 -11.56 -6.64 -0.49
N SER A 100 -11.00 -5.71 -1.25
CA SER A 100 -10.09 -6.04 -2.35
C SER A 100 -8.80 -6.67 -1.83
N GLN A 101 -8.00 -7.24 -2.73
CA GLN A 101 -6.60 -7.49 -2.45
C GLN A 101 -5.85 -6.14 -2.28
N PRO A 102 -4.71 -6.10 -1.56
CA PRO A 102 -3.84 -4.93 -1.55
C PRO A 102 -3.29 -4.65 -2.96
N MET A 103 -3.44 -3.41 -3.43
CA MET A 103 -3.07 -2.99 -4.77
C MET A 103 -2.10 -1.82 -4.73
N ALA A 104 -1.08 -1.87 -5.59
CA ALA A 104 -0.14 -0.76 -5.78
C ALA A 104 -0.73 0.25 -6.75
N ILE A 105 -0.61 1.54 -6.41
CA ILE A 105 -0.96 2.66 -7.28
C ILE A 105 0.32 3.46 -7.56
N ALA A 106 0.43 4.04 -8.75
CA ALA A 106 1.53 4.94 -9.09
C ALA A 106 1.63 6.09 -8.07
N ALA A 107 2.84 6.59 -7.81
CA ALA A 107 3.08 7.64 -6.81
C ALA A 107 2.27 8.93 -7.08
N ALA A 108 1.99 9.23 -8.35
CA ALA A 108 1.13 10.35 -8.75
C ALA A 108 -0.33 10.17 -8.35
N GLY A 109 -0.69 8.96 -7.88
CA GLY A 109 -2.08 8.63 -7.58
C GLY A 109 -2.93 8.45 -8.83
N GLY A 110 -4.25 8.55 -8.65
CA GLY A 110 -5.21 8.44 -9.74
C GLY A 110 -6.64 8.67 -9.27
N GLN A 111 -7.51 8.96 -10.21
CA GLN A 111 -8.94 8.99 -9.99
C GLN A 111 -9.53 7.60 -10.27
N TYR A 112 -10.59 7.26 -9.55
CA TYR A 112 -11.29 6.00 -9.69
C TYR A 112 -12.80 6.19 -9.59
N HIS A 113 -13.53 5.19 -10.05
CA HIS A 113 -15.00 5.16 -9.98
C HIS A 113 -15.49 3.73 -9.75
N CYS A 114 -16.78 3.61 -9.38
CA CYS A 114 -17.45 2.32 -9.37
C CYS A 114 -18.06 2.05 -10.75
N THR A 115 -17.73 0.93 -11.38
CA THR A 115 -18.26 0.58 -12.71
C THR A 115 -19.75 0.21 -12.70
N ILE A 116 -20.26 -0.26 -11.54
CA ILE A 116 -21.68 -0.59 -11.35
C ILE A 116 -22.50 0.69 -11.10
N HIS A 117 -21.89 1.68 -10.42
CA HIS A 117 -22.52 2.94 -10.04
C HIS A 117 -21.62 4.12 -10.46
N PRO A 118 -21.63 4.54 -11.73
CA PRO A 118 -20.65 5.50 -12.28
C PRO A 118 -20.62 6.88 -11.62
N VAL A 119 -21.67 7.24 -10.88
CA VAL A 119 -21.70 8.50 -10.10
C VAL A 119 -20.74 8.46 -8.89
N MET A 120 -20.33 7.27 -8.44
CA MET A 120 -19.40 7.10 -7.34
C MET A 120 -17.98 7.36 -7.84
N VAL A 121 -17.39 8.45 -7.40
CA VAL A 121 -16.05 8.88 -7.81
C VAL A 121 -15.14 9.14 -6.61
N GLY A 122 -13.87 8.83 -6.77
CA GLY A 122 -12.86 9.08 -5.76
C GLY A 122 -11.47 9.28 -6.36
N SER A 123 -10.52 9.63 -5.50
CA SER A 123 -9.13 9.79 -5.90
C SER A 123 -8.14 9.41 -4.81
N VAL A 124 -6.93 9.06 -5.25
CA VAL A 124 -5.76 8.85 -4.41
C VAL A 124 -4.70 9.86 -4.83
N ASN A 125 -4.14 10.60 -3.86
CA ASN A 125 -3.11 11.63 -4.07
C ASN A 125 -3.46 12.71 -5.11
N GLN A 126 -4.73 12.88 -5.46
CA GLN A 126 -5.23 13.87 -6.41
C GLN A 126 -6.54 14.46 -5.91
N ASP A 127 -6.91 15.64 -6.41
CA ASP A 127 -8.23 16.22 -6.12
C ASP A 127 -9.34 15.42 -6.81
N THR A 128 -10.44 15.17 -6.09
CA THR A 128 -11.60 14.42 -6.59
C THR A 128 -12.49 15.24 -7.54
N SER A 129 -12.16 16.48 -7.79
CA SER A 129 -13.02 17.46 -8.49
C SER A 129 -13.21 17.24 -9.99
N ALA A 130 -12.54 16.25 -10.59
CA ALA A 130 -12.80 15.91 -11.98
C ALA A 130 -13.81 14.76 -12.05
N VAL A 131 -15.03 15.07 -12.36
CA VAL A 131 -15.96 14.07 -12.93
C VAL A 131 -15.22 13.45 -14.13
N PRO A 132 -15.02 12.12 -14.19
CA PRO A 132 -14.43 11.49 -15.36
C PRO A 132 -15.24 11.98 -16.57
N PRO A 133 -14.60 12.46 -17.65
CA PRO A 133 -15.35 12.72 -18.86
C PRO A 133 -15.98 11.39 -19.24
N CYS A 134 -17.30 11.37 -19.27
CA CYS A 134 -18.05 10.23 -19.76
C CYS A 134 -17.46 9.79 -21.10
N GLN A 135 -16.81 8.64 -21.14
CA GLN A 135 -16.25 8.06 -22.36
C GLN A 135 -17.03 6.78 -22.70
N GLY A 136 -18.08 6.93 -23.50
CA GLY A 136 -18.85 5.79 -24.00
C GLY A 136 -20.34 6.05 -24.17
N ALA A 137 -21.01 5.08 -24.76
CA ALA A 137 -22.40 5.12 -25.18
C ALA A 137 -23.46 5.19 -24.04
N TYR A 138 -23.03 5.44 -22.81
CA TYR A 138 -23.89 5.49 -21.61
C TYR A 138 -23.83 6.85 -20.89
N CYS A 139 -23.43 7.89 -21.61
CA CYS A 139 -23.26 9.25 -21.10
C CYS A 139 -24.36 10.21 -21.59
N ASP A 140 -25.58 9.75 -21.74
CA ASP A 140 -26.77 10.56 -22.04
C ASP A 140 -27.61 10.75 -20.78
#